data_74fb78cd15e3a9f8d4769e844eb4dafe
#
_entry.id   74fb78cd15e3a9f8d4769e844eb4dafe
#
_cell.length_a   1.000
_cell.length_b   1.000
_cell.length_c   1.000
_cell.angle_alpha   90.00
_cell.angle_beta   90.00
_cell.angle_gamma   90.00
#
_symmetry.space_group_name_H-M   'P 1'
#
loop_
_entity.id
_entity.type
_entity.pdbx_description
1 polymer ?
#
loop_
_entity_poly.entity_id
_entity_poly.type
_entity_poly.pdbx_seq_one_letter_code
_entity_poly.pdbx_strand_id
1 'polypeptide(L)'
;MSIAVPLYGFGASGDGTGGTLTVTAPANVTVTITKDGKTKTKNSGTSGVVVFKGLASGTWTVTITGDGKTAQKNVVITTDYSTAISFNTIPEFTYTGDYEIVNDSDESITVSQGNWKIRFLTSGTLTFTNLNGAENGIDVFLVGGGGAGGNGIWDSGYVQPDRRGGGAGAGYTTTKTGVSVTINTPYSINIGAGAAAPWTDPKENGSAGGDTSAFSFTAKGGGAPKSGSGGNGGSGGGNEGHEGATNGGGGTNAGAGQGTTTREFGESTGKLYATGGSGVSKKNGQANTGDGGSGGKYSETSNGTAPSGGSGGSGIVIIRNAREAA
;
A
#
# COMPACT_ATOMS: atom_id res chain seq x y z
N MET A 1 41.45 -6.94 79.71
CA MET A 1 40.07 -7.35 79.45
C MET A 1 39.51 -6.45 78.28
N SER A 2 39.56 -6.93 77.09
CA SER A 2 39.17 -6.13 75.89
C SER A 2 37.75 -6.59 75.47
N ILE A 3 36.86 -5.69 75.52
CA ILE A 3 35.48 -5.96 75.14
C ILE A 3 35.31 -5.65 73.63
N ALA A 4 35.14 -6.70 72.83
CA ALA A 4 34.84 -6.53 71.43
C ALA A 4 33.34 -6.14 71.28
N VAL A 5 33.10 -4.98 70.76
CA VAL A 5 31.76 -4.53 70.38
C VAL A 5 31.41 -5.16 69.00
N PRO A 6 30.29 -5.89 68.84
CA PRO A 6 29.89 -6.39 67.53
C PRO A 6 29.47 -5.22 66.64
N LEU A 7 30.14 -5.10 65.52
CA LEU A 7 29.73 -4.20 64.44
C LEU A 7 28.45 -4.74 63.83
N TYR A 8 27.33 -4.15 64.19
CA TYR A 8 26.07 -4.37 63.46
C TYR A 8 26.27 -3.80 62.04
N GLY A 9 26.45 -4.69 61.08
CA GLY A 9 26.37 -4.34 59.71
C GLY A 9 24.98 -3.77 59.41
N PHE A 10 24.93 -2.47 59.21
CA PHE A 10 23.80 -1.86 58.54
C PHE A 10 23.76 -2.49 57.14
N GLY A 11 22.81 -3.46 56.97
CA GLY A 11 22.40 -3.86 55.65
C GLY A 11 21.94 -2.62 54.95
N ALA A 12 22.74 -2.13 54.04
CA ALA A 12 22.29 -1.15 53.05
C ALA A 12 21.08 -1.75 52.38
N SER A 13 19.87 -1.33 52.79
CA SER A 13 18.70 -1.41 51.95
C SER A 13 19.07 -0.61 50.71
N GLY A 14 19.53 -1.33 49.70
CA GLY A 14 19.86 -0.71 48.44
C GLY A 14 18.58 -0.05 47.91
N ASP A 15 18.42 1.24 48.21
CA ASP A 15 17.69 2.15 47.37
C ASP A 15 18.48 2.18 46.07
N GLY A 16 18.27 1.08 45.31
CA GLY A 16 18.90 0.95 44.04
C GLY A 16 18.52 2.16 43.20
N THR A 17 19.54 2.84 42.70
CA THR A 17 19.44 3.72 41.56
C THR A 17 18.91 2.93 40.36
N GLY A 18 17.69 2.38 40.52
CA GLY A 18 16.98 1.64 39.48
C GLY A 18 16.49 2.60 38.44
N GLY A 19 16.52 2.17 37.19
CA GLY A 19 16.03 2.97 36.09
C GLY A 19 14.54 3.31 36.22
N THR A 20 14.11 4.35 35.52
CA THR A 20 12.72 4.74 35.39
C THR A 20 12.22 4.30 34.02
N LEU A 21 11.04 3.65 33.97
CA LEU A 21 10.34 3.37 32.73
C LEU A 21 9.13 4.27 32.61
N THR A 22 9.10 5.12 31.60
CA THR A 22 7.91 5.87 31.19
C THR A 22 7.23 5.14 30.04
N VAL A 23 5.98 4.75 30.21
CA VAL A 23 5.17 4.06 29.21
C VAL A 23 4.06 5.00 28.74
N THR A 24 4.02 5.31 27.45
CA THR A 24 2.86 5.92 26.79
C THR A 24 1.98 4.81 26.24
N ALA A 25 0.72 4.75 26.66
CA ALA A 25 -0.25 3.72 26.30
C ALA A 25 -1.60 4.38 25.97
N PRO A 26 -2.58 3.68 25.42
CA PRO A 26 -3.96 4.18 25.33
C PRO A 26 -4.48 4.62 26.69
N ALA A 27 -5.43 5.56 26.70
CA ALA A 27 -6.05 6.02 27.95
C ALA A 27 -6.85 4.88 28.64
N ASN A 28 -6.90 4.91 29.96
CA ASN A 28 -7.70 4.01 30.80
C ASN A 28 -7.40 2.52 30.64
N VAL A 29 -6.20 2.15 30.18
CA VAL A 29 -5.77 0.75 30.11
C VAL A 29 -4.92 0.35 31.32
N THR A 30 -4.91 -0.93 31.63
CA THR A 30 -4.00 -1.51 32.62
C THR A 30 -2.63 -1.73 31.99
N VAL A 31 -1.59 -1.13 32.57
CA VAL A 31 -0.18 -1.31 32.18
C VAL A 31 0.50 -2.17 33.21
N THR A 32 0.99 -3.32 32.80
CA THR A 32 1.73 -4.27 33.64
C THR A 32 3.13 -4.43 33.12
N ILE A 33 4.14 -4.38 33.98
CA ILE A 33 5.52 -4.69 33.64
C ILE A 33 5.99 -5.90 34.42
N THR A 34 6.69 -6.82 33.76
CA THR A 34 7.13 -8.09 34.36
C THR A 34 8.60 -8.35 34.02
N LYS A 35 9.36 -8.77 35.05
CA LYS A 35 10.73 -9.29 34.92
C LYS A 35 11.01 -10.31 36.00
N ASP A 36 11.56 -11.47 35.64
CA ASP A 36 11.96 -12.54 36.58
C ASP A 36 10.83 -12.88 37.59
N GLY A 37 9.59 -12.98 37.11
CA GLY A 37 8.41 -13.27 37.94
C GLY A 37 7.92 -12.11 38.82
N LYS A 38 8.63 -10.97 38.86
CA LYS A 38 8.19 -9.76 39.57
C LYS A 38 7.34 -8.90 38.65
N THR A 39 6.17 -8.48 39.15
CA THR A 39 5.18 -7.72 38.38
C THR A 39 4.85 -6.41 39.09
N LYS A 40 4.74 -5.33 38.33
CA LYS A 40 4.17 -4.04 38.77
C LYS A 40 3.07 -3.63 37.81
N THR A 41 1.94 -3.14 38.34
CA THR A 41 0.77 -2.79 37.54
C THR A 41 0.27 -1.40 37.90
N LYS A 42 -0.13 -0.62 36.91
CA LYS A 42 -0.74 0.71 37.03
C LYS A 42 -1.80 0.90 35.93
N ASN A 43 -2.77 1.79 36.19
CA ASN A 43 -3.68 2.26 35.15
C ASN A 43 -3.10 3.50 34.46
N SER A 44 -3.26 3.63 33.15
CA SER A 44 -2.75 4.75 32.37
C SER A 44 -3.56 6.06 32.58
N GLY A 45 -4.74 5.96 33.15
CA GLY A 45 -5.64 7.09 33.35
C GLY A 45 -5.97 7.80 32.02
N THR A 46 -6.51 8.98 32.12
CA THR A 46 -6.87 9.80 30.93
C THR A 46 -5.65 10.35 30.20
N SER A 47 -4.50 10.47 30.89
CA SER A 47 -3.25 10.96 30.28
C SER A 47 -2.56 9.97 29.35
N GLY A 48 -2.88 8.68 29.48
CA GLY A 48 -2.19 7.62 28.76
C GLY A 48 -0.73 7.40 29.17
N VAL A 49 -0.22 8.08 30.22
CA VAL A 49 1.19 8.00 30.61
C VAL A 49 1.33 7.33 31.99
N VAL A 50 2.20 6.34 32.05
CA VAL A 50 2.51 5.59 33.29
C VAL A 50 4.00 5.61 33.53
N VAL A 51 4.41 5.90 34.77
CA VAL A 51 5.83 5.90 35.19
C VAL A 51 6.06 4.84 36.26
N PHE A 52 7.00 3.94 35.98
CA PHE A 52 7.52 2.95 36.93
C PHE A 52 8.94 3.33 37.33
N LYS A 53 9.21 3.47 38.61
CA LYS A 53 10.52 3.85 39.18
C LYS A 53 11.17 2.69 39.91
N GLY A 54 12.49 2.78 40.10
CA GLY A 54 13.27 1.80 40.88
C GLY A 54 13.29 0.42 40.19
N LEU A 55 13.47 0.38 38.87
CA LEU A 55 13.50 -0.85 38.10
C LEU A 55 14.94 -1.38 38.00
N ALA A 56 15.14 -2.63 38.30
CA ALA A 56 16.44 -3.29 38.07
C ALA A 56 16.73 -3.29 36.54
N SER A 57 18.00 -3.13 36.18
CA SER A 57 18.47 -3.22 34.81
C SER A 57 18.14 -4.58 34.16
N GLY A 58 17.96 -4.59 32.85
CA GLY A 58 17.69 -5.78 32.07
C GLY A 58 16.39 -5.68 31.30
N THR A 59 15.98 -6.78 30.69
CA THR A 59 14.76 -6.85 29.87
C THR A 59 13.51 -6.96 30.71
N TRP A 60 12.56 -6.06 30.49
CA TRP A 60 11.23 -6.07 31.05
C TRP A 60 10.21 -6.30 29.93
N THR A 61 9.18 -7.10 30.21
CA THR A 61 8.01 -7.22 29.34
C THR A 61 6.96 -6.20 29.80
N VAL A 62 6.58 -5.28 28.93
CA VAL A 62 5.46 -4.35 29.13
C VAL A 62 4.23 -4.96 28.50
N THR A 63 3.17 -5.10 29.27
CA THR A 63 1.87 -5.59 28.79
C THR A 63 0.81 -4.51 29.04
N ILE A 64 -0.01 -4.20 28.04
CA ILE A 64 -1.20 -3.38 28.20
C ILE A 64 -2.43 -4.25 28.00
N THR A 65 -3.47 -4.01 28.81
CA THR A 65 -4.76 -4.73 28.73
C THR A 65 -5.90 -3.74 28.90
N GLY A 66 -6.87 -3.77 28.00
CA GLY A 66 -8.08 -2.94 28.03
C GLY A 66 -9.00 -3.31 26.89
N ASP A 67 -10.31 -3.12 27.07
CA ASP A 67 -11.35 -3.38 26.06
C ASP A 67 -11.28 -4.77 25.41
N GLY A 68 -10.92 -5.78 26.21
CA GLY A 68 -10.76 -7.15 25.73
C GLY A 68 -9.47 -7.39 24.89
N LYS A 69 -8.64 -6.38 24.71
CA LYS A 69 -7.40 -6.44 23.93
C LYS A 69 -6.17 -6.53 24.85
N THR A 70 -5.11 -7.15 24.35
CA THR A 70 -3.81 -7.22 25.04
C THR A 70 -2.70 -6.98 24.03
N ALA A 71 -1.70 -6.16 24.40
CA ALA A 71 -0.48 -6.02 23.63
C ALA A 71 0.75 -6.10 24.53
N GLN A 72 1.86 -6.61 24.00
CA GLN A 72 3.11 -6.79 24.73
C GLN A 72 4.31 -6.23 23.96
N LYS A 73 5.28 -5.73 24.69
CA LYS A 73 6.55 -5.23 24.16
C LYS A 73 7.67 -5.46 25.16
N ASN A 74 8.80 -5.99 24.69
CA ASN A 74 9.99 -6.09 25.50
C ASN A 74 10.80 -4.79 25.42
N VAL A 75 11.27 -4.33 26.57
CA VAL A 75 12.13 -3.13 26.71
C VAL A 75 13.36 -3.46 27.53
N VAL A 76 14.51 -2.94 27.15
CA VAL A 76 15.75 -3.09 27.90
C VAL A 76 15.98 -1.83 28.73
N ILE A 77 16.00 -1.96 30.05
CA ILE A 77 16.22 -0.85 30.98
C ILE A 77 17.65 -0.92 31.48
N THR A 78 18.42 0.12 31.23
CA THR A 78 19.76 0.32 31.78
C THR A 78 19.83 1.54 32.70
N THR A 79 19.05 2.55 32.31
CA THR A 79 18.84 3.83 33.00
C THR A 79 17.37 4.22 32.82
N ASP A 80 17.09 5.51 32.75
CA ASP A 80 15.74 5.98 32.40
C ASP A 80 15.43 5.68 30.93
N TYR A 81 14.26 5.14 30.69
CA TYR A 81 13.80 4.70 29.37
C TYR A 81 12.33 5.11 29.13
N SER A 82 12.02 5.53 27.93
CA SER A 82 10.64 5.81 27.51
C SER A 82 10.25 4.91 26.34
N THR A 83 9.04 4.41 26.37
CA THR A 83 8.47 3.59 25.28
C THR A 83 7.00 3.92 25.07
N ALA A 84 6.54 3.71 23.85
CA ALA A 84 5.11 3.69 23.53
C ALA A 84 4.68 2.25 23.21
N ILE A 85 3.46 1.92 23.62
CA ILE A 85 2.81 0.65 23.33
C ILE A 85 1.32 0.90 23.11
N SER A 86 0.76 0.35 22.05
CA SER A 86 -0.67 0.38 21.76
C SER A 86 -1.13 -1.01 21.33
N PHE A 87 -2.43 -1.20 21.22
CA PHE A 87 -2.97 -2.44 20.67
C PHE A 87 -2.63 -2.56 19.18
N ASN A 88 -2.53 -3.80 18.70
CA ASN A 88 -2.43 -4.01 17.25
C ASN A 88 -3.65 -3.40 16.56
N THR A 89 -3.40 -2.53 15.60
CA THR A 89 -4.43 -1.81 14.84
C THR A 89 -4.69 -2.41 13.46
N ILE A 90 -3.99 -3.50 13.08
CA ILE A 90 -4.30 -4.22 11.84
C ILE A 90 -5.55 -5.07 12.09
N PRO A 91 -6.61 -4.96 11.25
CA PRO A 91 -7.78 -5.80 11.37
C PRO A 91 -7.43 -7.28 11.13
N GLU A 92 -8.16 -8.18 11.76
CA GLU A 92 -8.06 -9.60 11.45
C GLU A 92 -9.04 -9.94 10.33
N PHE A 93 -8.59 -10.71 9.36
CA PHE A 93 -9.39 -11.06 8.19
C PHE A 93 -8.93 -12.36 7.53
N THR A 94 -9.78 -12.90 6.68
CA THR A 94 -9.44 -13.93 5.70
C THR A 94 -9.50 -13.33 4.31
N TYR A 95 -8.60 -13.76 3.43
CA TYR A 95 -8.60 -13.40 2.02
C TYR A 95 -8.23 -14.60 1.16
N THR A 96 -8.93 -14.80 0.04
CA THR A 96 -8.71 -15.98 -0.82
C THR A 96 -7.69 -15.75 -1.94
N GLY A 97 -7.25 -14.51 -2.16
CA GLY A 97 -6.21 -14.12 -3.12
C GLY A 97 -4.89 -13.75 -2.44
N ASP A 98 -3.95 -13.22 -3.24
CA ASP A 98 -2.66 -12.73 -2.74
C ASP A 98 -2.78 -11.30 -2.23
N TYR A 99 -2.13 -11.01 -1.12
CA TYR A 99 -2.09 -9.68 -0.51
C TYR A 99 -0.78 -9.43 0.24
N GLU A 100 -0.52 -8.17 0.55
CA GLU A 100 0.55 -7.75 1.45
C GLU A 100 0.04 -6.72 2.45
N ILE A 101 0.62 -6.69 3.65
CA ILE A 101 0.35 -5.68 4.67
C ILE A 101 1.60 -4.85 4.85
N VAL A 102 1.47 -3.53 4.70
CA VAL A 102 2.60 -2.59 4.77
C VAL A 102 2.28 -1.40 5.65
N ASN A 103 3.32 -0.72 6.13
CA ASN A 103 3.21 0.59 6.79
C ASN A 103 3.18 1.73 5.74
N ASP A 104 3.19 2.99 6.20
CA ASP A 104 3.20 4.17 5.31
C ASP A 104 4.50 4.31 4.50
N SER A 105 5.59 3.68 4.92
CA SER A 105 6.86 3.62 4.19
C SER A 105 6.93 2.45 3.20
N ASP A 106 5.81 1.74 2.97
CA ASP A 106 5.72 0.55 2.13
C ASP A 106 6.56 -0.65 2.60
N GLU A 107 6.92 -0.69 3.88
CA GLU A 107 7.62 -1.81 4.51
C GLU A 107 6.61 -2.85 5.01
N SER A 108 6.89 -4.14 4.78
CA SER A 108 6.04 -5.25 5.22
C SER A 108 5.96 -5.30 6.75
N ILE A 109 4.74 -5.44 7.27
CA ILE A 109 4.47 -5.51 8.71
C ILE A 109 3.49 -6.64 9.04
N THR A 110 3.59 -7.17 10.25
CA THR A 110 2.64 -8.14 10.81
C THR A 110 1.86 -7.57 12.00
N VAL A 111 2.37 -6.49 12.58
CA VAL A 111 1.77 -5.77 13.71
C VAL A 111 1.91 -4.27 13.44
N SER A 112 0.84 -3.52 13.69
CA SER A 112 0.87 -2.06 13.64
C SER A 112 0.29 -1.47 14.93
N GLN A 113 0.89 -0.38 15.39
CA GLN A 113 0.39 0.45 16.50
C GLN A 113 -0.13 1.80 15.99
N GLY A 114 -0.39 1.91 14.70
CA GLY A 114 -0.82 3.13 14.05
C GLY A 114 -1.35 2.84 12.66
N ASN A 115 -0.76 3.49 11.67
CA ASN A 115 -1.19 3.36 10.29
C ASN A 115 -0.76 2.01 9.67
N TRP A 116 -1.64 1.48 8.85
CA TRP A 116 -1.42 0.28 8.06
C TRP A 116 -2.09 0.42 6.70
N LYS A 117 -1.60 -0.35 5.73
CA LYS A 117 -2.21 -0.54 4.40
C LYS A 117 -2.26 -2.03 4.08
N ILE A 118 -3.35 -2.48 3.46
CA ILE A 118 -3.46 -3.83 2.89
C ILE A 118 -3.61 -3.65 1.38
N ARG A 119 -2.70 -4.25 0.62
CA ARG A 119 -2.68 -4.27 -0.84
C ARG A 119 -3.14 -5.64 -1.32
N PHE A 120 -4.22 -5.70 -2.07
CA PHE A 120 -4.73 -6.90 -2.70
C PHE A 120 -4.15 -6.99 -4.10
N LEU A 121 -3.39 -8.06 -4.38
CA LEU A 121 -2.58 -8.22 -5.60
C LEU A 121 -3.29 -9.07 -6.65
N THR A 122 -4.18 -9.96 -6.24
CA THR A 122 -5.03 -10.80 -7.09
C THR A 122 -6.49 -10.74 -6.62
N SER A 123 -7.43 -11.09 -7.47
CA SER A 123 -8.86 -11.12 -7.12
C SER A 123 -9.15 -12.18 -6.05
N GLY A 124 -10.12 -11.88 -5.18
CA GLY A 124 -10.48 -12.77 -4.08
C GLY A 124 -11.68 -12.27 -3.29
N THR A 125 -11.97 -12.95 -2.18
CA THR A 125 -13.00 -12.56 -1.22
C THR A 125 -12.34 -12.21 0.10
N LEU A 126 -12.63 -11.00 0.59
CA LEU A 126 -12.18 -10.48 1.89
C LEU A 126 -13.31 -10.64 2.90
N THR A 127 -13.01 -11.17 4.08
CA THR A 127 -13.95 -11.21 5.20
C THR A 127 -13.22 -10.79 6.47
N PHE A 128 -13.64 -9.69 7.09
CA PHE A 128 -13.11 -9.25 8.38
C PHE A 128 -13.65 -10.13 9.50
N THR A 129 -12.78 -10.58 10.39
CA THR A 129 -13.15 -11.29 11.63
C THR A 129 -13.02 -10.41 12.85
N ASN A 130 -12.18 -9.37 12.78
CA ASN A 130 -12.04 -8.32 13.79
C ASN A 130 -11.68 -6.99 13.10
N LEU A 131 -12.25 -5.88 13.57
CA LEU A 131 -12.05 -4.56 12.97
C LEU A 131 -10.95 -3.72 13.63
N ASN A 132 -10.05 -4.32 14.40
CA ASN A 132 -8.96 -3.58 15.06
C ASN A 132 -8.40 -2.46 14.15
N GLY A 133 -8.52 -1.19 14.59
CA GLY A 133 -8.06 -0.02 13.83
C GLY A 133 -8.85 0.29 12.55
N ALA A 134 -9.96 -0.41 12.30
CA ALA A 134 -10.91 -0.14 11.22
C ALA A 134 -12.33 0.12 11.74
N GLU A 135 -12.50 0.34 13.04
CA GLU A 135 -13.80 0.59 13.69
C GLU A 135 -14.47 1.88 13.14
N ASN A 136 -13.68 2.86 12.74
CA ASN A 136 -14.15 4.10 12.13
C ASN A 136 -14.25 4.02 10.60
N GLY A 137 -14.20 2.81 10.04
CA GLY A 137 -14.17 2.57 8.60
C GLY A 137 -12.75 2.49 8.03
N ILE A 138 -12.71 2.32 6.72
CA ILE A 138 -11.46 2.22 5.95
C ILE A 138 -11.47 3.24 4.80
N ASP A 139 -10.30 3.68 4.38
CA ASP A 139 -10.13 4.33 3.08
C ASP A 139 -9.82 3.27 2.04
N VAL A 140 -10.37 3.44 0.86
CA VAL A 140 -10.26 2.51 -0.28
C VAL A 140 -9.68 3.23 -1.49
N PHE A 141 -8.65 2.67 -2.09
CA PHE A 141 -8.04 3.14 -3.33
C PHE A 141 -8.03 2.00 -4.35
N LEU A 142 -8.59 2.27 -5.53
CA LEU A 142 -8.67 1.31 -6.62
C LEU A 142 -7.95 1.86 -7.85
N VAL A 143 -7.29 0.95 -8.57
CA VAL A 143 -6.67 1.22 -9.87
C VAL A 143 -7.14 0.17 -10.85
N GLY A 144 -7.73 0.57 -11.97
CA GLY A 144 -8.11 -0.32 -13.08
C GLY A 144 -6.89 -0.92 -13.78
N GLY A 145 -7.06 -1.97 -14.55
CA GLY A 145 -6.00 -2.50 -15.41
C GLY A 145 -5.66 -1.55 -16.55
N GLY A 146 -4.39 -1.48 -16.95
CA GLY A 146 -3.93 -0.69 -18.10
C GLY A 146 -4.30 -1.33 -19.43
N GLY A 147 -4.52 -0.52 -20.47
CA GLY A 147 -4.70 -0.98 -21.85
C GLY A 147 -3.39 -1.52 -22.45
N ALA A 148 -3.47 -2.26 -23.55
CA ALA A 148 -2.31 -2.70 -24.34
C ALA A 148 -1.98 -1.68 -25.43
N GLY A 149 -0.70 -1.43 -25.67
CA GLY A 149 -0.22 -0.58 -26.77
C GLY A 149 -0.52 -1.18 -28.14
N GLY A 150 -0.66 -0.32 -29.15
CA GLY A 150 -0.87 -0.74 -30.54
C GLY A 150 0.40 -1.27 -31.19
N ASN A 151 0.24 -2.12 -32.19
CA ASN A 151 1.36 -2.57 -33.02
C ASN A 151 1.95 -1.45 -33.88
N GLY A 152 3.23 -1.54 -34.23
CA GLY A 152 3.82 -0.68 -35.26
C GLY A 152 3.11 -0.89 -36.59
N ILE A 153 2.83 0.20 -37.33
CA ILE A 153 2.08 0.15 -38.60
C ILE A 153 3.05 -0.07 -39.76
N TRP A 154 2.76 -1.07 -40.62
CA TRP A 154 3.40 -1.25 -41.89
C TRP A 154 2.43 -0.81 -42.99
N ASP A 155 2.82 0.15 -43.83
CA ASP A 155 2.01 0.56 -44.99
C ASP A 155 2.72 0.06 -46.27
N SER A 156 2.03 -0.84 -47.01
CA SER A 156 2.55 -1.51 -48.19
C SER A 156 2.63 -0.53 -49.38
N GLY A 157 3.53 0.40 -49.37
CA GLY A 157 3.68 1.29 -50.51
C GLY A 157 4.66 2.46 -50.33
N TYR A 158 4.94 2.84 -49.11
CA TYR A 158 5.94 3.88 -48.79
C TYR A 158 6.69 3.47 -47.54
N VAL A 159 7.98 3.24 -47.69
CA VAL A 159 8.89 3.03 -46.57
C VAL A 159 9.00 4.36 -45.82
N GLN A 160 8.11 4.56 -44.85
CA GLN A 160 8.30 5.55 -43.81
C GLN A 160 9.01 4.84 -42.66
N PRO A 161 10.33 5.03 -42.50
CA PRO A 161 11.04 4.45 -41.37
C PRO A 161 10.54 5.12 -40.08
N ASP A 162 9.91 4.43 -39.21
CA ASP A 162 9.49 4.87 -37.87
C ASP A 162 7.97 4.97 -37.56
N ARG A 163 7.08 4.30 -38.27
CA ARG A 163 5.69 4.23 -37.81
C ARG A 163 5.59 3.36 -36.59
N ARG A 164 5.22 3.99 -35.49
CA ARG A 164 5.07 3.38 -34.16
C ARG A 164 3.59 3.22 -33.83
N GLY A 165 3.28 2.23 -33.02
CA GLY A 165 1.95 2.14 -32.43
C GLY A 165 1.77 3.19 -31.34
N GLY A 166 0.53 3.65 -31.13
CA GLY A 166 0.20 4.50 -29.99
C GLY A 166 0.33 3.74 -28.67
N GLY A 167 0.69 4.43 -27.60
CA GLY A 167 0.65 3.92 -26.23
C GLY A 167 -0.79 3.83 -25.71
N ALA A 168 -1.08 2.87 -24.86
CA ALA A 168 -2.38 2.72 -24.24
C ALA A 168 -2.59 3.67 -23.06
N GLY A 169 -3.85 3.96 -22.74
CA GLY A 169 -4.23 4.61 -21.49
C GLY A 169 -3.98 3.69 -20.30
N ALA A 170 -3.61 4.28 -19.19
CA ALA A 170 -3.53 3.58 -17.92
C ALA A 170 -4.92 3.37 -17.30
N GLY A 171 -5.05 2.46 -16.34
CA GLY A 171 -6.29 2.30 -15.57
C GLY A 171 -6.66 3.59 -14.84
N TYR A 172 -7.96 3.86 -14.73
CA TYR A 172 -8.45 4.97 -13.91
C TYR A 172 -8.23 4.66 -12.43
N THR A 173 -8.19 5.70 -11.60
CA THR A 173 -8.13 5.55 -10.15
C THR A 173 -9.40 6.06 -9.48
N THR A 174 -9.75 5.46 -8.35
CA THR A 174 -10.89 5.88 -7.53
C THR A 174 -10.49 5.81 -6.06
N THR A 175 -10.67 6.91 -5.32
CA THR A 175 -10.47 6.99 -3.87
C THR A 175 -11.81 7.15 -3.17
N LYS A 176 -12.03 6.42 -2.08
CA LYS A 176 -13.16 6.59 -1.16
C LYS A 176 -12.65 6.56 0.28
N THR A 177 -13.13 7.46 1.09
CA THR A 177 -12.72 7.60 2.50
C THR A 177 -13.87 7.22 3.43
N GLY A 178 -13.53 6.70 4.60
CA GLY A 178 -14.49 6.39 5.65
C GLY A 178 -15.53 5.31 5.26
N VAL A 179 -15.16 4.36 4.43
CA VAL A 179 -16.04 3.27 4.00
C VAL A 179 -16.30 2.34 5.17
N SER A 180 -17.57 2.22 5.57
CA SER A 180 -17.97 1.32 6.67
C SER A 180 -17.84 -0.14 6.24
N VAL A 181 -17.27 -0.95 7.10
CA VAL A 181 -17.11 -2.40 6.93
C VAL A 181 -17.67 -3.13 8.14
N THR A 182 -18.06 -4.40 7.95
CA THR A 182 -18.70 -5.21 8.97
C THR A 182 -17.99 -6.56 9.09
N ILE A 183 -17.83 -7.08 10.28
CA ILE A 183 -17.28 -8.41 10.51
C ILE A 183 -18.20 -9.49 9.90
N ASN A 184 -17.61 -10.61 9.50
CA ASN A 184 -18.29 -11.77 8.93
C ASN A 184 -19.13 -11.47 7.66
N THR A 185 -18.87 -10.33 7.01
CA THR A 185 -19.46 -9.96 5.71
C THR A 185 -18.44 -10.17 4.61
N PRO A 186 -18.74 -11.00 3.58
CA PRO A 186 -17.82 -11.19 2.47
C PRO A 186 -17.86 -9.99 1.51
N TYR A 187 -16.67 -9.45 1.19
CA TYR A 187 -16.47 -8.38 0.21
C TYR A 187 -15.71 -8.96 -0.99
N SER A 188 -16.30 -8.91 -2.18
CA SER A 188 -15.61 -9.30 -3.41
C SER A 188 -14.61 -8.22 -3.80
N ILE A 189 -13.38 -8.63 -4.03
CA ILE A 189 -12.29 -7.82 -4.57
C ILE A 189 -12.00 -8.35 -5.97
N ASN A 190 -12.28 -7.56 -7.00
CA ASN A 190 -12.01 -7.93 -8.38
C ASN A 190 -10.94 -7.00 -8.94
N ILE A 191 -9.78 -7.55 -9.26
CA ILE A 191 -8.64 -6.80 -9.82
C ILE A 191 -8.67 -6.90 -11.33
N GLY A 192 -8.78 -5.75 -12.00
CA GLY A 192 -8.79 -5.67 -13.45
C GLY A 192 -7.48 -6.15 -14.05
N ALA A 193 -7.54 -7.08 -14.97
CA ALA A 193 -6.37 -7.52 -15.71
C ALA A 193 -5.83 -6.39 -16.59
N GLY A 194 -4.51 -6.28 -16.71
CA GLY A 194 -3.91 -5.53 -17.80
C GLY A 194 -4.20 -6.21 -19.13
N ALA A 195 -4.42 -5.44 -20.17
CA ALA A 195 -4.67 -5.97 -21.49
C ALA A 195 -3.43 -6.71 -22.04
N ALA A 196 -3.65 -7.85 -22.67
CA ALA A 196 -2.58 -8.57 -23.37
C ALA A 196 -2.08 -7.79 -24.59
N ALA A 197 -0.77 -7.85 -24.85
CA ALA A 197 -0.19 -7.28 -26.07
C ALA A 197 -0.87 -7.89 -27.30
N PRO A 198 -1.19 -7.09 -28.34
CA PRO A 198 -1.77 -7.63 -29.57
C PRO A 198 -0.78 -8.54 -30.26
N TRP A 199 -1.30 -9.54 -30.96
CA TRP A 199 -0.51 -10.46 -31.79
C TRP A 199 0.00 -9.73 -33.04
N THR A 200 0.91 -10.31 -33.75
CA THR A 200 1.75 -9.77 -34.81
C THR A 200 1.06 -9.21 -36.08
N ASP A 201 -0.24 -8.92 -36.07
CA ASP A 201 -0.89 -8.24 -37.20
C ASP A 201 -0.49 -6.75 -37.22
N PRO A 202 0.11 -6.23 -38.32
CA PRO A 202 0.63 -4.88 -38.41
C PRO A 202 -0.41 -3.75 -38.32
N LYS A 203 -1.70 -4.08 -38.23
CA LYS A 203 -2.81 -3.10 -38.11
C LYS A 203 -3.59 -3.25 -36.80
N GLU A 204 -3.18 -4.11 -35.90
CA GLU A 204 -3.94 -4.37 -34.69
C GLU A 204 -3.76 -3.22 -33.68
N ASN A 205 -4.90 -2.63 -33.32
CA ASN A 205 -4.97 -1.75 -32.17
C ASN A 205 -4.79 -2.58 -30.90
N GLY A 206 -4.25 -1.98 -29.85
CA GLY A 206 -4.26 -2.60 -28.53
C GLY A 206 -5.70 -2.85 -28.04
N SER A 207 -5.82 -3.53 -26.92
CA SER A 207 -7.10 -3.76 -26.24
C SER A 207 -7.18 -2.97 -24.92
N ALA A 208 -8.40 -2.74 -24.42
CA ALA A 208 -8.60 -2.07 -23.14
C ALA A 208 -8.30 -3.00 -21.96
N GLY A 209 -7.84 -2.42 -20.85
CA GLY A 209 -7.68 -3.11 -19.58
C GLY A 209 -9.02 -3.40 -18.91
N GLY A 210 -9.01 -4.29 -17.92
CA GLY A 210 -10.18 -4.67 -17.13
C GLY A 210 -10.48 -3.65 -16.01
N ASP A 211 -11.76 -3.57 -15.63
CA ASP A 211 -12.20 -2.78 -14.48
C ASP A 211 -11.78 -3.45 -13.16
N THR A 212 -11.36 -2.66 -12.18
CA THR A 212 -11.13 -3.10 -10.79
C THR A 212 -12.32 -2.67 -9.94
N SER A 213 -12.87 -3.57 -9.14
CA SER A 213 -13.98 -3.25 -8.24
C SER A 213 -13.82 -3.84 -6.85
N ALA A 214 -14.23 -3.09 -5.83
CA ALA A 214 -14.27 -3.50 -4.43
C ALA A 214 -15.25 -2.60 -3.66
N PHE A 215 -15.90 -3.11 -2.61
CA PHE A 215 -16.78 -2.34 -1.72
C PHE A 215 -17.86 -1.52 -2.48
N SER A 216 -18.41 -2.05 -3.55
CA SER A 216 -19.38 -1.39 -4.46
C SER A 216 -18.82 -0.20 -5.25
N PHE A 217 -17.52 0.01 -5.27
CA PHE A 217 -16.85 1.02 -6.10
C PHE A 217 -16.13 0.36 -7.27
N THR A 218 -15.90 1.14 -8.32
CA THR A 218 -15.23 0.67 -9.55
C THR A 218 -14.23 1.73 -10.03
N ALA A 219 -13.06 1.28 -10.41
CA ALA A 219 -12.09 2.01 -11.21
C ALA A 219 -12.01 1.37 -12.60
N LYS A 220 -12.28 2.15 -13.66
CA LYS A 220 -12.31 1.68 -15.04
C LYS A 220 -10.92 1.27 -15.54
N GLY A 221 -10.89 0.30 -16.44
CA GLY A 221 -9.68 -0.03 -17.18
C GLY A 221 -9.25 1.07 -18.13
N GLY A 222 -7.98 1.10 -18.47
CA GLY A 222 -7.37 2.00 -19.46
C GLY A 222 -7.77 1.65 -20.89
N GLY A 223 -7.96 2.67 -21.72
CA GLY A 223 -8.38 2.50 -23.11
C GLY A 223 -7.26 2.04 -24.05
N ALA A 224 -7.65 1.35 -25.09
CA ALA A 224 -6.76 1.00 -26.20
C ALA A 224 -6.39 2.24 -27.04
N PRO A 225 -5.19 2.28 -27.64
CA PRO A 225 -4.85 3.24 -28.69
C PRO A 225 -5.66 2.94 -29.96
N LYS A 226 -5.93 3.98 -30.76
CA LYS A 226 -6.60 3.83 -32.06
C LYS A 226 -5.72 4.47 -33.14
N SER A 227 -5.34 3.69 -34.16
CA SER A 227 -4.63 4.18 -35.35
C SER A 227 -3.45 5.13 -35.06
N GLY A 228 -2.55 4.76 -34.16
CA GLY A 228 -1.41 5.57 -33.76
C GLY A 228 -1.68 6.63 -32.69
N SER A 229 -2.97 6.92 -32.39
CA SER A 229 -3.36 7.82 -31.27
C SER A 229 -3.28 7.09 -29.93
N GLY A 230 -2.91 7.80 -28.87
CA GLY A 230 -2.88 7.21 -27.52
C GLY A 230 -4.24 6.89 -26.95
N GLY A 231 -4.35 5.88 -26.09
CA GLY A 231 -5.56 5.50 -25.40
C GLY A 231 -5.90 6.42 -24.22
N ASN A 232 -7.19 6.64 -23.97
CA ASN A 232 -7.66 7.38 -22.78
C ASN A 232 -7.52 6.54 -21.52
N GLY A 233 -7.29 7.18 -20.35
CA GLY A 233 -7.17 6.44 -19.10
C GLY A 233 -7.02 7.31 -17.87
N GLY A 234 -6.63 6.72 -16.74
CA GLY A 234 -6.21 7.44 -15.54
C GLY A 234 -5.14 8.48 -15.90
N SER A 235 -4.11 8.03 -16.61
CA SER A 235 -3.22 8.88 -17.40
C SER A 235 -3.31 8.48 -18.86
N GLY A 236 -3.31 9.45 -19.79
CA GLY A 236 -3.44 9.19 -21.21
C GLY A 236 -2.18 8.57 -21.82
N GLY A 237 -2.36 7.68 -22.79
CA GLY A 237 -1.26 7.12 -23.57
C GLY A 237 -0.68 8.14 -24.55
N GLY A 238 0.61 8.04 -24.87
CA GLY A 238 1.28 8.85 -25.86
C GLY A 238 0.88 8.48 -27.28
N ASN A 239 0.79 9.46 -28.16
CA ASN A 239 0.69 9.27 -29.60
C ASN A 239 1.97 8.66 -30.16
N GLU A 240 1.98 8.26 -31.42
CA GLU A 240 3.18 7.85 -32.17
C GLU A 240 4.35 8.81 -31.94
N GLY A 241 5.46 8.29 -31.44
CA GLY A 241 6.67 9.09 -31.15
C GLY A 241 6.62 9.95 -29.89
N HIS A 242 5.56 9.91 -29.09
CA HIS A 242 5.39 10.70 -27.86
C HIS A 242 5.30 9.83 -26.61
N GLU A 243 5.74 10.37 -25.49
CA GLU A 243 5.61 9.71 -24.19
C GLU A 243 4.16 9.75 -23.69
N GLY A 244 3.79 8.75 -22.89
CA GLY A 244 2.52 8.73 -22.15
C GLY A 244 2.55 9.73 -21.00
N ALA A 245 1.35 10.15 -20.58
CA ALA A 245 1.18 11.04 -19.45
C ALA A 245 1.33 10.30 -18.11
N THR A 246 1.47 11.07 -17.05
CA THR A 246 1.48 10.60 -15.67
C THR A 246 0.52 11.44 -14.82
N ASN A 247 0.23 10.98 -13.62
CA ASN A 247 -0.52 11.73 -12.61
C ASN A 247 -1.86 12.32 -13.08
N GLY A 248 -2.59 11.57 -13.88
CA GLY A 248 -3.92 11.95 -14.36
C GLY A 248 -3.93 12.89 -15.56
N GLY A 249 -2.77 13.25 -16.09
CA GLY A 249 -2.65 14.10 -17.27
C GLY A 249 -3.05 13.41 -18.58
N GLY A 250 -3.31 14.20 -19.63
CA GLY A 250 -3.45 13.70 -21.01
C GLY A 250 -2.10 13.47 -21.66
N GLY A 251 -2.00 12.49 -22.56
CA GLY A 251 -0.81 12.27 -23.39
C GLY A 251 -0.62 13.42 -24.41
N THR A 252 0.62 13.63 -24.85
CA THR A 252 0.91 14.64 -25.87
C THR A 252 0.21 14.28 -27.18
N ASN A 253 -0.68 15.14 -27.63
CA ASN A 253 -1.51 15.00 -28.83
C ASN A 253 -2.38 13.74 -28.91
N ALA A 254 -2.71 13.07 -27.76
CA ALA A 254 -3.30 11.75 -27.81
C ALA A 254 -4.38 11.47 -26.77
N GLY A 255 -4.12 10.57 -25.84
CA GLY A 255 -5.13 10.08 -24.91
C GLY A 255 -5.46 11.09 -23.81
N ALA A 256 -6.73 11.27 -23.48
CA ALA A 256 -7.16 12.06 -22.34
C ALA A 256 -6.84 11.30 -21.02
N GLY A 257 -6.37 12.02 -20.01
CA GLY A 257 -6.27 11.54 -18.64
C GLY A 257 -7.58 11.80 -17.87
N GLN A 258 -7.64 11.32 -16.62
CA GLN A 258 -8.80 11.54 -15.74
C GLN A 258 -8.89 12.97 -15.19
N GLY A 259 -7.86 13.78 -15.36
CA GLY A 259 -7.83 15.19 -14.89
C GLY A 259 -7.61 15.35 -13.38
N THR A 260 -7.57 14.28 -12.64
CA THR A 260 -7.24 14.25 -11.20
C THR A 260 -6.04 13.37 -10.95
N THR A 261 -5.35 13.58 -9.83
CA THR A 261 -4.15 12.81 -9.49
C THR A 261 -4.42 11.30 -9.46
N THR A 262 -3.45 10.51 -9.93
CA THR A 262 -3.44 9.04 -9.81
C THR A 262 -2.56 8.56 -8.65
N ARG A 263 -2.22 9.45 -7.73
CA ARG A 263 -1.47 9.09 -6.52
C ARG A 263 -2.34 8.33 -5.54
N GLU A 264 -1.71 7.43 -4.80
CA GLU A 264 -2.32 6.63 -3.75
C GLU A 264 -3.12 7.51 -2.80
N PHE A 265 -4.39 7.21 -2.64
CA PHE A 265 -5.40 7.96 -1.88
C PHE A 265 -5.56 9.44 -2.26
N GLY A 266 -5.02 9.88 -3.39
CA GLY A 266 -5.05 11.29 -3.82
C GLY A 266 -4.06 12.19 -3.10
N GLU A 267 -3.18 11.66 -2.28
CA GLU A 267 -2.22 12.40 -1.47
C GLU A 267 -1.02 12.90 -2.28
N SER A 268 -0.56 14.12 -2.04
CA SER A 268 0.53 14.75 -2.80
C SER A 268 1.85 13.96 -2.74
N THR A 269 2.09 13.25 -1.63
CA THR A 269 3.26 12.39 -1.40
C THR A 269 2.99 10.91 -1.68
N GLY A 270 1.73 10.53 -2.00
CA GLY A 270 1.34 9.16 -2.28
C GLY A 270 2.10 8.57 -3.48
N LYS A 271 2.29 7.26 -3.47
CA LYS A 271 2.87 6.52 -4.60
C LYS A 271 2.07 6.79 -5.88
N LEU A 272 2.77 6.98 -6.99
CA LEU A 272 2.15 7.21 -8.29
C LEU A 272 1.74 5.88 -8.93
N TYR A 273 0.50 5.83 -9.41
CA TYR A 273 -0.06 4.71 -10.17
C TYR A 273 -0.52 5.16 -11.55
N ALA A 274 -0.89 4.21 -12.37
CA ALA A 274 -1.57 4.45 -13.65
C ALA A 274 -0.79 5.41 -14.57
N THR A 275 0.43 5.05 -14.94
CA THR A 275 1.22 5.75 -15.96
C THR A 275 0.74 5.35 -17.35
N GLY A 276 0.49 6.30 -18.23
CA GLY A 276 0.12 6.06 -19.62
C GLY A 276 1.26 5.41 -20.43
N GLY A 277 0.91 4.53 -21.34
CA GLY A 277 1.89 3.89 -22.22
C GLY A 277 2.54 4.87 -23.19
N SER A 278 3.81 4.68 -23.50
CA SER A 278 4.58 5.50 -24.45
C SER A 278 4.35 5.05 -25.90
N GLY A 279 4.29 5.97 -26.84
CA GLY A 279 4.37 5.71 -28.28
C GLY A 279 5.82 5.67 -28.82
N VAL A 280 6.84 5.76 -27.96
CA VAL A 280 8.27 5.87 -28.38
C VAL A 280 8.95 4.51 -28.42
N SER A 281 8.75 3.68 -27.42
CA SER A 281 9.46 2.39 -27.27
C SER A 281 8.58 1.35 -26.58
N LYS A 282 8.68 0.10 -27.02
CA LYS A 282 7.93 -1.00 -26.43
C LYS A 282 8.30 -1.18 -24.97
N LYS A 283 7.29 -1.12 -24.09
CA LYS A 283 7.40 -1.44 -22.67
C LYS A 283 6.07 -2.00 -22.19
N ASN A 284 6.10 -3.07 -21.39
CA ASN A 284 4.92 -3.55 -20.72
C ASN A 284 4.61 -2.70 -19.47
N GLY A 285 3.34 -2.49 -19.18
CA GLY A 285 2.89 -1.98 -17.89
C GLY A 285 3.30 -2.93 -16.76
N GLN A 286 3.60 -2.38 -15.59
CA GLN A 286 3.95 -3.17 -14.42
C GLN A 286 2.69 -3.78 -13.79
N ALA A 287 2.79 -4.99 -13.25
CA ALA A 287 1.71 -5.61 -12.50
C ALA A 287 1.35 -4.76 -11.26
N ASN A 288 0.07 -4.73 -10.91
CA ASN A 288 -0.46 -4.02 -9.75
C ASN A 288 -0.20 -2.50 -9.75
N THR A 289 -0.11 -1.89 -10.92
CA THR A 289 0.06 -0.44 -11.10
C THR A 289 -1.02 0.18 -11.98
N GLY A 290 -1.67 -0.61 -12.82
CA GLY A 290 -2.60 -0.11 -13.84
C GLY A 290 -1.91 0.61 -15.00
N ASP A 291 -0.59 0.47 -15.17
CA ASP A 291 0.14 1.17 -16.24
C ASP A 291 -0.31 0.71 -17.63
N GLY A 292 -0.41 1.66 -18.56
CA GLY A 292 -0.67 1.38 -19.97
C GLY A 292 0.55 0.75 -20.68
N GLY A 293 0.30 -0.16 -21.59
CA GLY A 293 1.31 -0.73 -22.46
C GLY A 293 1.77 0.25 -23.53
N SER A 294 3.06 0.25 -23.86
CA SER A 294 3.64 1.12 -24.88
C SER A 294 3.43 0.59 -26.29
N GLY A 295 3.40 1.49 -27.28
CA GLY A 295 3.31 1.12 -28.68
C GLY A 295 4.52 0.34 -29.20
N GLY A 296 4.30 -0.53 -30.18
CA GLY A 296 5.37 -1.23 -30.88
C GLY A 296 6.13 -0.30 -31.82
N LYS A 297 7.45 -0.51 -32.01
CA LYS A 297 8.25 0.21 -32.97
C LYS A 297 8.56 -0.69 -34.17
N TYR A 298 8.20 -0.28 -35.38
CA TYR A 298 8.64 -0.98 -36.57
C TYR A 298 10.15 -0.77 -36.78
N SER A 299 10.86 -1.84 -37.14
CA SER A 299 12.27 -1.79 -37.56
C SER A 299 12.40 -2.51 -38.90
N GLU A 300 13.05 -1.89 -39.87
CA GLU A 300 13.31 -2.47 -41.22
C GLU A 300 14.05 -3.80 -41.17
N THR A 301 14.71 -4.11 -40.05
CA THR A 301 15.42 -5.40 -39.83
C THR A 301 14.52 -6.54 -39.39
N SER A 302 13.24 -6.31 -39.11
CA SER A 302 12.34 -7.33 -38.57
C SER A 302 11.69 -8.26 -39.62
N ASN A 303 12.20 -8.35 -40.81
CA ASN A 303 11.82 -9.34 -41.83
C ASN A 303 10.30 -9.49 -42.05
N GLY A 304 9.56 -8.38 -42.04
CA GLY A 304 8.11 -8.35 -42.31
C GLY A 304 7.21 -8.62 -41.09
N THR A 305 7.75 -8.85 -39.93
CA THR A 305 6.95 -9.01 -38.69
C THR A 305 6.80 -7.68 -37.98
N ALA A 306 5.59 -7.13 -37.88
CA ALA A 306 5.35 -5.93 -37.10
C ALA A 306 5.60 -6.21 -35.61
N PRO A 307 6.45 -5.42 -34.94
CA PRO A 307 6.65 -5.61 -33.51
C PRO A 307 5.38 -5.27 -32.75
N SER A 308 4.91 -6.21 -31.94
CA SER A 308 3.75 -6.05 -31.06
C SER A 308 3.97 -4.91 -30.08
N GLY A 309 2.90 -4.21 -29.73
CA GLY A 309 2.87 -3.29 -28.58
C GLY A 309 3.18 -4.01 -27.26
N GLY A 310 3.29 -3.26 -26.19
CA GLY A 310 3.41 -3.78 -24.82
C GLY A 310 2.05 -4.13 -24.23
N SER A 311 2.00 -5.10 -23.33
CA SER A 311 0.83 -5.39 -22.51
C SER A 311 0.61 -4.28 -21.46
N GLY A 312 -0.63 -4.09 -21.02
CA GLY A 312 -0.95 -3.27 -19.84
C GLY A 312 -0.60 -3.99 -18.54
N GLY A 313 -0.43 -3.25 -17.46
CA GLY A 313 -0.29 -3.76 -16.10
C GLY A 313 -1.65 -4.04 -15.47
N SER A 314 -1.75 -5.05 -14.60
CA SER A 314 -2.95 -5.26 -13.79
C SER A 314 -3.23 -4.09 -12.85
N GLY A 315 -4.48 -3.92 -12.48
CA GLY A 315 -4.90 -3.01 -11.42
C GLY A 315 -4.50 -3.49 -10.03
N ILE A 316 -4.96 -2.76 -9.02
CA ILE A 316 -4.76 -3.06 -7.60
C ILE A 316 -5.91 -2.49 -6.78
N VAL A 317 -6.18 -3.11 -5.62
CA VAL A 317 -7.01 -2.52 -4.57
C VAL A 317 -6.15 -2.34 -3.33
N ILE A 318 -6.22 -1.16 -2.72
CA ILE A 318 -5.51 -0.84 -1.47
C ILE A 318 -6.54 -0.32 -0.47
N ILE A 319 -6.50 -0.86 0.74
CA ILE A 319 -7.26 -0.30 1.86
C ILE A 319 -6.30 0.13 2.97
N ARG A 320 -6.74 1.09 3.78
CA ARG A 320 -6.03 1.53 4.99
C ARG A 320 -7.02 1.91 6.08
N ASN A 321 -6.57 2.06 7.33
CA ASN A 321 -7.40 2.67 8.35
C ASN A 321 -7.88 4.07 7.91
N ALA A 322 -9.15 4.37 8.18
CA ALA A 322 -9.67 5.71 7.91
C ALA A 322 -8.81 6.78 8.60
N ARG A 323 -8.47 7.83 7.87
CA ARG A 323 -7.68 8.96 8.37
C ARG A 323 -8.56 10.20 8.42
N GLU A 324 -8.41 10.99 9.46
CA GLU A 324 -9.04 12.30 9.49
C GLU A 324 -8.53 13.12 8.29
N ALA A 325 -9.45 13.82 7.62
CA ALA A 325 -9.08 14.74 6.55
C ALA A 325 -8.17 15.81 7.14
N ALA A 326 -6.97 15.97 6.56
CA ALA A 326 -6.00 16.99 6.99
C ALA A 326 -6.48 18.40 6.63
#